data_7f422bd1f477944128b2a82860dc8f60
#
_entry.id   7f422bd1f477944128b2a82860dc8f60
#
_cell.length_a   1.000
_cell.length_b   1.000
_cell.length_c   1.000
_cell.angle_alpha   90.00
_cell.angle_beta   90.00
_cell.angle_gamma   90.00
#
_symmetry.space_group_name_H-M   'P 1'
#
loop_
_entity.id
_entity.type
_entity.pdbx_description
1 polymer ?
#
loop_
_entity_poly.entity_id
_entity_poly.type
_entity_poly.pdbx_seq_one_letter_code
_entity_poly.pdbx_strand_id
1 'polypeptide(L)'
;MMTREEAEKELIAMLEEAEGGPSYSMEEVDAYMRELLHPKNQIYLTGDTHGQFERIISFCERQQVQPESTFIILGDVGLNYYGDRRDNRGKDNLTKIPITFFCIHGNHEMRPSKELGYQVKEYHGGKVWVQPEYPNLVFAIDGEIYDFFGHSCIVRCV
;
A
#
# COMPACT_ATOMS: atom_id res chain seq x y z
N MET A 1 -16.90 -2.47 3.97
CA MET A 1 -16.00 -2.60 5.13
C MET A 1 -16.87 -2.92 6.31
N MET A 2 -16.74 -4.07 6.89
CA MET A 2 -17.56 -4.51 8.02
C MET A 2 -17.22 -3.67 9.25
N THR A 3 -18.24 -3.23 9.98
CA THR A 3 -18.03 -2.49 11.23
C THR A 3 -17.66 -3.46 12.35
N ARG A 4 -17.06 -2.96 13.43
CA ARG A 4 -16.75 -3.76 14.61
C ARG A 4 -17.99 -4.45 15.18
N GLU A 5 -19.12 -3.75 15.18
CA GLU A 5 -20.38 -4.26 15.68
C GLU A 5 -20.95 -5.39 14.82
N GLU A 6 -20.78 -5.30 13.49
CA GLU A 6 -21.15 -6.38 12.56
C GLU A 6 -20.24 -7.60 12.76
N ALA A 7 -18.94 -7.40 12.94
CA ALA A 7 -17.98 -8.47 13.21
C ALA A 7 -18.25 -9.17 14.56
N GLU A 8 -18.58 -8.42 15.60
CA GLU A 8 -18.96 -8.97 16.92
C GLU A 8 -20.25 -9.79 16.83
N LYS A 9 -21.25 -9.35 16.06
CA LYS A 9 -22.51 -10.12 15.84
C LYS A 9 -22.25 -11.42 15.09
N GLU A 10 -21.42 -11.37 14.04
CA GLU A 10 -21.07 -12.57 13.26
C GLU A 10 -20.30 -13.58 14.11
N LEU A 11 -19.37 -13.11 14.94
CA LEU A 11 -18.64 -13.96 15.87
C LEU A 11 -19.56 -14.61 16.92
N ILE A 12 -20.51 -13.85 17.49
CA ILE A 12 -21.47 -14.38 18.46
C ILE A 12 -22.34 -15.44 17.78
N ALA A 13 -22.82 -15.21 16.56
CA ALA A 13 -23.60 -16.21 15.80
C ALA A 13 -22.81 -17.49 15.55
N MET A 14 -21.53 -17.38 15.18
CA MET A 14 -20.63 -18.53 15.03
C MET A 14 -20.38 -19.28 16.34
N LEU A 15 -20.28 -18.56 17.46
CA LEU A 15 -20.14 -19.18 18.79
C LEU A 15 -21.43 -19.87 19.26
N GLU A 16 -22.59 -19.32 18.93
CA GLU A 16 -23.90 -19.92 19.25
C GLU A 16 -24.18 -21.16 18.42
N GLU A 17 -23.77 -21.21 17.13
CA GLU A 17 -23.83 -22.42 16.30
C GLU A 17 -22.88 -23.53 16.79
N ALA A 18 -21.88 -23.18 17.58
CA ALA A 18 -20.81 -24.09 18.06
C ALA A 18 -21.16 -24.81 19.38
N GLU A 19 -22.41 -24.81 19.87
CA GLU A 19 -22.81 -25.72 20.96
C GLU A 19 -22.65 -27.19 20.53
N GLY A 20 -21.41 -27.70 20.68
CA GLY A 20 -20.96 -29.03 20.24
C GLY A 20 -19.96 -29.03 19.08
N GLY A 21 -19.54 -27.87 18.61
CA GLY A 21 -18.51 -27.69 17.59
C GLY A 21 -17.07 -27.71 18.13
N PRO A 22 -16.07 -27.54 17.27
CA PRO A 22 -14.68 -27.46 17.67
C PRO A 22 -14.45 -26.24 18.59
N SER A 23 -13.72 -26.45 19.69
CA SER A 23 -13.30 -25.34 20.57
C SER A 23 -12.15 -24.60 19.90
N TYR A 24 -12.26 -23.28 19.80
CA TYR A 24 -11.20 -22.42 19.32
C TYR A 24 -10.40 -21.87 20.50
N SER A 25 -9.08 -21.82 20.35
CA SER A 25 -8.21 -21.13 21.32
C SER A 25 -8.39 -19.61 21.20
N MET A 26 -8.08 -18.87 22.28
CA MET A 26 -8.09 -17.40 22.23
C MET A 26 -7.17 -16.85 21.15
N GLU A 27 -6.05 -17.53 20.85
CA GLU A 27 -5.12 -17.16 19.78
C GLU A 27 -5.77 -17.28 18.38
N GLU A 28 -6.56 -18.32 18.16
CA GLU A 28 -7.30 -18.50 16.89
C GLU A 28 -8.40 -17.47 16.74
N VAL A 29 -9.12 -17.15 17.80
CA VAL A 29 -10.15 -16.09 17.81
C VAL A 29 -9.51 -14.72 17.54
N ASP A 30 -8.39 -14.40 18.21
CA ASP A 30 -7.67 -13.14 18.00
C ASP A 30 -7.10 -13.04 16.56
N ALA A 31 -6.61 -14.15 16.00
CA ALA A 31 -6.15 -14.20 14.62
C ALA A 31 -7.28 -13.95 13.62
N TYR A 32 -8.42 -14.60 13.83
CA TYR A 32 -9.62 -14.41 13.00
C TYR A 32 -10.15 -12.98 13.08
N MET A 33 -10.27 -12.41 14.30
CA MET A 33 -10.71 -11.02 14.49
C MET A 33 -9.75 -10.02 13.85
N ARG A 34 -8.44 -10.28 13.90
CA ARG A 34 -7.44 -9.44 13.23
C ARG A 34 -7.61 -9.46 11.72
N GLU A 35 -7.81 -10.63 11.13
CA GLU A 35 -8.04 -10.78 9.68
C GLU A 35 -9.35 -10.11 9.23
N LEU A 36 -10.40 -10.19 10.04
CA LEU A 36 -11.70 -9.58 9.78
C LEU A 36 -11.67 -8.05 9.87
N LEU A 37 -11.01 -7.52 10.89
CA LEU A 37 -10.92 -6.07 11.14
C LEU A 37 -9.83 -5.37 10.32
N HIS A 38 -8.79 -6.10 9.94
CA HIS A 38 -7.65 -5.60 9.18
C HIS A 38 -7.37 -6.53 7.98
N PRO A 39 -8.27 -6.53 6.97
CA PRO A 39 -8.11 -7.42 5.83
C PRO A 39 -6.79 -7.15 5.11
N LYS A 40 -6.14 -8.24 4.69
CA LYS A 40 -4.92 -8.18 3.88
C LYS A 40 -5.23 -7.68 2.47
N ASN A 41 -4.18 -7.28 1.75
CA ASN A 41 -4.31 -6.93 0.33
C ASN A 41 -5.25 -5.74 0.05
N GLN A 42 -5.29 -4.76 0.95
CA GLN A 42 -6.07 -3.53 0.72
C GLN A 42 -5.34 -2.60 -0.24
N ILE A 43 -6.13 -1.91 -1.08
CA ILE A 43 -5.63 -0.82 -1.92
C ILE A 43 -6.14 0.49 -1.35
N TYR A 44 -5.20 1.37 -1.03
CA TYR A 44 -5.51 2.74 -0.61
C TYR A 44 -5.08 3.70 -1.70
N LEU A 45 -5.86 4.75 -1.91
CA LEU A 45 -5.65 5.73 -2.97
C LEU A 45 -5.54 7.12 -2.37
N THR A 46 -4.55 7.88 -2.81
CA THR A 46 -4.42 9.32 -2.54
C THR A 46 -3.80 10.02 -3.75
N GLY A 47 -3.81 11.33 -3.77
CA GLY A 47 -3.16 12.14 -4.80
C GLY A 47 -2.49 13.37 -4.23
N ASP A 48 -1.70 14.06 -5.07
CA ASP A 48 -1.11 15.38 -4.82
C ASP A 48 -0.42 15.51 -3.46
N THR A 49 0.47 14.57 -3.14
CA THR A 49 1.13 14.59 -1.83
C THR A 49 2.22 15.65 -1.70
N HIS A 50 2.87 16.01 -2.82
CA HIS A 50 3.95 17.00 -2.87
C HIS A 50 5.00 16.84 -1.75
N GLY A 51 5.31 15.59 -1.39
CA GLY A 51 6.24 15.25 -0.30
C GLY A 51 5.67 15.40 1.12
N GLN A 52 4.37 15.69 1.26
CA GLN A 52 3.69 15.80 2.57
C GLN A 52 3.12 14.43 2.98
N PHE A 53 3.98 13.55 3.49
CA PHE A 53 3.62 12.16 3.79
C PHE A 53 3.06 11.93 5.19
N GLU A 54 3.04 12.94 6.05
CA GLU A 54 2.59 12.83 7.45
C GLU A 54 1.15 12.31 7.56
N ARG A 55 0.28 12.69 6.60
CA ARG A 55 -1.11 12.23 6.56
C ARG A 55 -1.19 10.73 6.24
N ILE A 56 -0.37 10.25 5.30
CA ILE A 56 -0.30 8.83 4.92
C ILE A 56 0.26 8.03 6.09
N ILE A 57 1.36 8.48 6.69
CA ILE A 57 2.00 7.84 7.84
C ILE A 57 0.99 7.69 8.98
N SER A 58 0.37 8.80 9.39
CA SER A 58 -0.65 8.79 10.45
C SER A 58 -1.87 7.94 10.12
N PHE A 59 -2.26 7.86 8.85
CA PHE A 59 -3.33 6.97 8.40
C PHE A 59 -2.93 5.50 8.57
N CYS A 60 -1.75 5.12 8.06
CA CYS A 60 -1.25 3.75 8.14
C CYS A 60 -1.12 3.27 9.59
N GLU A 61 -0.64 4.13 10.49
CA GLU A 61 -0.52 3.84 11.92
C GLU A 61 -1.89 3.66 12.59
N ARG A 62 -2.83 4.58 12.37
CA ARG A 62 -4.16 4.53 12.98
C ARG A 62 -5.00 3.37 12.47
N GLN A 63 -4.90 3.06 11.19
CA GLN A 63 -5.67 1.97 10.56
C GLN A 63 -4.95 0.62 10.68
N GLN A 64 -3.76 0.58 11.26
CA GLN A 64 -2.95 -0.63 11.36
C GLN A 64 -2.83 -1.36 10.00
N VAL A 65 -2.52 -0.57 8.96
CA VAL A 65 -2.47 -1.07 7.58
C VAL A 65 -1.51 -2.25 7.47
N GLN A 66 -1.99 -3.35 6.91
CA GLN A 66 -1.22 -4.60 6.83
C GLN A 66 -0.11 -4.52 5.77
N PRO A 67 1.02 -5.21 5.98
CA PRO A 67 2.18 -5.14 5.08
C PRO A 67 1.90 -5.55 3.63
N GLU A 68 0.91 -6.42 3.41
CA GLU A 68 0.51 -6.89 2.08
C GLU A 68 -0.35 -5.87 1.31
N SER A 69 -0.67 -4.73 1.95
CA SER A 69 -1.46 -3.67 1.32
C SER A 69 -0.60 -2.79 0.41
N THR A 70 -1.27 -2.17 -0.56
CA THR A 70 -0.65 -1.23 -1.48
C THR A 70 -1.27 0.16 -1.33
N PHE A 71 -0.42 1.17 -1.19
CA PHE A 71 -0.84 2.56 -1.18
C PHE A 71 -0.50 3.19 -2.54
N ILE A 72 -1.51 3.54 -3.33
CA ILE A 72 -1.34 4.16 -4.65
C ILE A 72 -1.40 5.68 -4.49
N ILE A 73 -0.36 6.38 -4.95
CA ILE A 73 -0.27 7.83 -4.96
C ILE A 73 -0.43 8.32 -6.41
N LEU A 74 -1.51 9.06 -6.67
CA LEU A 74 -1.95 9.49 -8.00
C LEU A 74 -1.38 10.85 -8.37
N GLY A 75 -0.15 10.87 -8.87
CA GLY A 75 0.53 12.08 -9.33
C GLY A 75 1.15 12.92 -8.21
N ASP A 76 2.06 13.80 -8.60
CA ASP A 76 2.77 14.79 -7.75
C ASP A 76 3.19 14.25 -6.38
N VAL A 77 3.86 13.10 -6.41
CA VAL A 77 4.26 12.36 -5.20
C VAL A 77 5.25 13.18 -4.36
N GLY A 78 6.19 13.87 -5.03
CA GLY A 78 7.22 14.69 -4.38
C GLY A 78 8.42 13.89 -3.89
N LEU A 79 8.65 12.69 -4.46
CA LEU A 79 9.82 11.85 -4.14
C LEU A 79 10.99 12.01 -5.11
N ASN A 80 10.78 12.72 -6.23
CA ASN A 80 11.79 13.02 -7.23
C ASN A 80 11.74 14.50 -7.67
N TYR A 81 11.40 15.39 -6.77
CA TYR A 81 11.26 16.80 -7.08
C TYR A 81 12.59 17.44 -7.52
N TYR A 82 13.66 17.13 -6.80
CA TYR A 82 15.01 17.63 -7.08
C TYR A 82 15.85 16.69 -7.95
N GLY A 83 15.53 15.40 -7.98
CA GLY A 83 16.33 14.38 -8.64
C GLY A 83 17.69 14.11 -7.98
N ASP A 84 17.85 14.47 -6.70
CA ASP A 84 19.09 14.29 -5.95
C ASP A 84 18.82 13.90 -4.48
N ARG A 85 19.88 13.96 -3.64
CA ARG A 85 19.79 13.55 -2.23
C ARG A 85 18.78 14.32 -1.38
N ARG A 86 18.29 15.46 -1.85
CA ARG A 86 17.25 16.22 -1.12
C ARG A 86 15.93 15.45 -1.05
N ASP A 87 15.67 14.59 -2.04
CA ASP A 87 14.48 13.76 -2.08
C ASP A 87 14.56 12.56 -1.11
N ASN A 88 15.77 12.20 -0.65
CA ASN A 88 15.97 11.02 0.19
C ASN A 88 15.18 11.08 1.51
N ARG A 89 15.02 12.27 2.11
CA ARG A 89 14.28 12.41 3.36
C ARG A 89 12.83 11.90 3.24
N GLY A 90 12.16 12.19 2.14
CA GLY A 90 10.81 11.69 1.88
C GLY A 90 10.80 10.17 1.69
N LYS A 91 11.75 9.66 0.91
CA LYS A 91 11.92 8.22 0.68
C LYS A 91 12.25 7.48 1.98
N ASP A 92 13.17 7.97 2.79
CA ASP A 92 13.55 7.41 4.09
C ASP A 92 12.36 7.33 5.07
N ASN A 93 11.44 8.30 5.02
CA ASN A 93 10.26 8.31 5.88
C ASN A 93 9.24 7.25 5.44
N LEU A 94 8.92 7.19 4.15
CA LEU A 94 7.96 6.23 3.63
C LEU A 94 8.45 4.79 3.71
N THR A 95 9.73 4.54 3.45
CA THR A 95 10.27 3.17 3.43
C THR A 95 10.26 2.49 4.82
N LYS A 96 10.09 3.27 5.89
CA LYS A 96 9.93 2.73 7.26
C LYS A 96 8.57 2.05 7.47
N ILE A 97 7.59 2.36 6.64
CA ILE A 97 6.28 1.74 6.71
C ILE A 97 6.32 0.47 5.87
N PRO A 98 6.01 -0.71 6.42
CA PRO A 98 6.19 -1.99 5.75
C PRO A 98 5.07 -2.32 4.74
N ILE A 99 4.67 -1.34 3.93
CA ILE A 99 3.70 -1.50 2.84
C ILE A 99 4.34 -1.07 1.52
N THR A 100 3.76 -1.43 0.40
CA THR A 100 4.20 -0.94 -0.90
C THR A 100 3.52 0.38 -1.24
N PHE A 101 4.33 1.37 -1.60
CA PHE A 101 3.87 2.63 -2.20
C PHE A 101 4.03 2.54 -3.71
N PHE A 102 2.90 2.48 -4.41
CA PHE A 102 2.85 2.50 -5.86
C PHE A 102 2.62 3.94 -6.32
N CYS A 103 3.66 4.55 -6.85
CA CYS A 103 3.70 5.96 -7.19
C CYS A 103 3.44 6.17 -8.68
N ILE A 104 2.47 7.01 -9.01
CA ILE A 104 2.28 7.54 -10.37
C ILE A 104 2.86 8.94 -10.36
N HIS A 105 3.91 9.21 -11.14
CA HIS A 105 4.53 10.53 -11.14
C HIS A 105 3.63 11.56 -11.85
N GLY A 106 3.66 12.78 -11.35
CA GLY A 106 2.96 13.92 -11.94
C GLY A 106 3.89 14.81 -12.77
N ASN A 107 3.45 16.01 -13.05
CA ASN A 107 4.19 16.98 -13.85
C ASN A 107 5.17 17.85 -13.04
N HIS A 108 5.11 17.81 -11.71
CA HIS A 108 5.97 18.56 -10.81
C HIS A 108 7.19 17.81 -10.29
N GLU A 109 7.50 16.66 -10.86
CA GLU A 109 8.64 15.85 -10.43
C GLU A 109 9.38 15.21 -11.60
N MET A 110 10.65 14.89 -11.38
CA MET A 110 11.48 14.21 -12.37
C MET A 110 11.02 12.76 -12.55
N ARG A 111 10.96 12.31 -13.80
CA ARG A 111 10.65 10.92 -14.11
C ARG A 111 11.75 10.00 -13.64
N PRO A 112 11.41 8.85 -13.05
CA PRO A 112 12.40 7.82 -12.73
C PRO A 112 13.20 7.44 -13.97
N SER A 113 14.52 7.32 -13.80
CA SER A 113 15.43 6.92 -14.86
C SER A 113 16.66 6.20 -14.29
N LYS A 114 17.43 5.55 -15.16
CA LYS A 114 18.67 4.89 -14.75
C LYS A 114 19.71 5.87 -14.21
N GLU A 115 19.73 7.10 -14.74
CA GLU A 115 20.63 8.17 -14.30
C GLU A 115 20.32 8.61 -12.86
N LEU A 116 19.07 8.48 -12.43
CA LEU A 116 18.62 8.72 -11.04
C LEU A 116 18.74 7.47 -10.15
N GLY A 117 19.42 6.40 -10.63
CA GLY A 117 19.63 5.18 -9.86
C GLY A 117 18.46 4.21 -9.84
N TYR A 118 17.45 4.41 -10.70
CA TYR A 118 16.33 3.50 -10.79
C TYR A 118 16.65 2.30 -11.68
N GLN A 119 16.05 1.17 -11.33
CA GLN A 119 16.07 -0.08 -12.09
C GLN A 119 14.65 -0.50 -12.44
N VAL A 120 14.49 -1.22 -13.54
CA VAL A 120 13.19 -1.79 -13.93
C VAL A 120 13.01 -3.14 -13.25
N LYS A 121 11.83 -3.36 -12.68
CA LYS A 121 11.45 -4.61 -12.01
C LYS A 121 10.03 -5.01 -12.42
N GLU A 122 9.76 -6.30 -12.48
CA GLU A 122 8.39 -6.83 -12.64
C GLU A 122 7.57 -6.60 -11.36
N TYR A 123 6.33 -6.16 -11.52
CA TYR A 123 5.41 -5.90 -10.44
C TYR A 123 3.95 -6.01 -10.91
N HIS A 124 3.19 -6.93 -10.33
CA HIS A 124 1.76 -7.12 -10.62
C HIS A 124 1.42 -7.23 -12.14
N GLY A 125 2.21 -7.98 -12.90
CA GLY A 125 2.00 -8.20 -14.34
C GLY A 125 2.57 -7.12 -15.26
N GLY A 126 2.94 -5.96 -14.72
CA GLY A 126 3.61 -4.88 -15.44
C GLY A 126 5.05 -4.65 -14.96
N LYS A 127 5.66 -3.57 -15.42
CA LYS A 127 7.01 -3.15 -15.03
C LYS A 127 6.96 -1.85 -14.26
N VAL A 128 7.84 -1.72 -13.26
CA VAL A 128 7.96 -0.51 -12.44
C VAL A 128 9.42 -0.07 -12.37
N TRP A 129 9.62 1.21 -12.06
CA TRP A 129 10.90 1.73 -11.62
C TRP A 129 11.03 1.59 -10.11
N VAL A 130 12.19 1.13 -9.62
CA VAL A 130 12.52 1.01 -8.20
C VAL A 130 13.97 1.36 -7.96
N GLN A 131 14.26 2.04 -6.86
CA GLN A 131 15.64 2.20 -6.37
C GLN A 131 15.94 1.07 -5.39
N PRO A 132 17.11 0.41 -5.48
CA PRO A 132 17.48 -0.72 -4.60
C PRO A 132 17.41 -0.37 -3.11
N GLU A 133 17.70 0.89 -2.76
CA GLU A 133 17.69 1.41 -1.39
C GLU A 133 16.27 1.58 -0.83
N TYR A 134 15.26 1.66 -1.73
CA TYR A 134 13.85 1.90 -1.38
C TYR A 134 12.94 0.88 -2.05
N PRO A 135 13.05 -0.42 -1.70
CA PRO A 135 12.40 -1.51 -2.44
C PRO A 135 10.87 -1.52 -2.38
N ASN A 136 10.28 -0.84 -1.42
CA ASN A 136 8.84 -0.67 -1.28
C ASN A 136 8.28 0.63 -1.89
N LEU A 137 9.14 1.45 -2.50
CA LEU A 137 8.73 2.63 -3.27
C LEU A 137 8.88 2.32 -4.76
N VAL A 138 7.77 1.99 -5.42
CA VAL A 138 7.77 1.63 -6.84
C VAL A 138 7.04 2.69 -7.65
N PHE A 139 7.59 3.02 -8.82
CA PHE A 139 7.01 4.01 -9.72
C PHE A 139 6.48 3.33 -10.98
N ALA A 140 5.25 3.63 -11.32
CA ALA A 140 4.61 3.13 -12.52
C ALA A 140 5.35 3.57 -13.80
N ILE A 141 5.29 2.73 -14.82
CA ILE A 141 5.74 3.04 -16.18
C ILE A 141 4.52 3.31 -17.05
N ASP A 142 4.58 4.36 -17.84
CA ASP A 142 3.49 4.74 -18.76
C ASP A 142 3.14 3.62 -19.71
N GLY A 143 1.84 3.32 -19.81
CA GLY A 143 1.30 2.33 -20.72
C GLY A 143 1.38 0.88 -20.22
N GLU A 144 2.02 0.63 -19.08
CA GLU A 144 2.00 -0.69 -18.46
C GLU A 144 0.64 -0.99 -17.82
N ILE A 145 0.29 -2.27 -17.79
CA ILE A 145 -0.94 -2.77 -17.17
C ILE A 145 -0.56 -3.53 -15.90
N TYR A 146 -1.24 -3.20 -14.80
CA TYR A 146 -1.03 -3.83 -13.51
C TYR A 146 -2.30 -4.52 -13.04
N ASP A 147 -2.16 -5.70 -12.44
CA ASP A 147 -3.25 -6.41 -11.80
C ASP A 147 -3.13 -6.29 -10.27
N PHE A 148 -4.06 -5.55 -9.67
CA PHE A 148 -4.15 -5.43 -8.23
C PHE A 148 -5.35 -6.25 -7.73
N PHE A 149 -5.08 -7.45 -7.23
CA PHE A 149 -6.08 -8.34 -6.62
C PHE A 149 -7.29 -8.63 -7.52
N GLY A 150 -7.02 -8.90 -8.82
CA GLY A 150 -8.05 -9.17 -9.82
C GLY A 150 -8.65 -7.93 -10.50
N HIS A 151 -8.11 -6.75 -10.21
CA HIS A 151 -8.48 -5.49 -10.89
C HIS A 151 -7.33 -5.01 -11.75
N SER A 152 -7.49 -5.12 -13.07
CA SER A 152 -6.48 -4.64 -14.03
C SER A 152 -6.63 -3.14 -14.24
N CYS A 153 -5.53 -2.41 -14.16
CA CYS A 153 -5.48 -0.99 -14.46
C CYS A 153 -4.33 -0.65 -15.41
N ILE A 154 -4.57 0.27 -16.34
CA ILE A 154 -3.53 0.88 -17.16
C ILE A 154 -3.15 2.23 -16.58
N VAL A 155 -1.86 2.49 -16.46
CA VAL A 155 -1.36 3.76 -15.90
C VAL A 155 -0.89 4.66 -17.03
N ARG A 156 -1.30 5.92 -16.95
CA ARG A 156 -0.75 7.01 -17.75
C ARG A 156 -0.40 8.17 -16.84
N CYS A 157 0.86 8.52 -16.82
CA CYS A 157 1.34 9.70 -16.12
C CYS A 157 1.08 10.96 -16.95
N VAL A 158 0.76 12.05 -16.34
CA VAL A 158 0.39 13.32 -17.00
C VAL A 158 1.54 14.32 -16.91
#